data_dc036db2817ccea7065e433ef2724bce
#
_entry.id   dc036db2817ccea7065e433ef2724bce
#
_cell.length_a   1.000
_cell.length_b   1.000
_cell.length_c   1.000
_cell.angle_alpha   90.00
_cell.angle_beta   90.00
_cell.angle_gamma   90.00
#
_symmetry.space_group_name_H-M   'P 1'
#
loop_
_entity.id
_entity.type
_entity.pdbx_description
1 polymer ?
#
loop_
_entity_poly.entity_id
_entity_poly.type
_entity_poly.pdbx_seq_one_letter_code
_entity_poly.pdbx_strand_id
1 'polypeptide(L)'
;AGRASDASREYVARARRGNSSKGVRFSRGGDALAKTLDGMIEDFELDPASPPIVQERVAGDGWGVSCLYWHGQRIASFTHRRLQEKVATGGTSTLRVSDAHAGMEADAHRLLDALEWHGLAMLEFKHDPATGRHVFIEVNPRLWGSIDLSLSAGVNFPWLLYLAHTRGPAVAQAHFQPARQGVVARWLLGDMIRRLDLARRGQFRTALTFADGVHADSFDDAKWDDPLVLFGEGFYYLAKGLRTHSMNPLEAGMVR
;
A
#
# COMPACT_ATOMS: atom_id res chain seq x y z
N ALA A 1 -30.66 -15.55 6.45
CA ALA A 1 -30.33 -16.99 6.29
C ALA A 1 -28.83 -17.12 6.41
N GLY A 2 -28.36 -17.57 7.61
CA GLY A 2 -26.92 -17.74 7.90
C GLY A 2 -26.34 -18.85 7.01
N ARG A 3 -25.34 -18.49 6.20
CA ARG A 3 -24.44 -19.50 5.67
C ARG A 3 -23.61 -20.01 6.83
N ALA A 4 -23.63 -21.33 7.07
CA ALA A 4 -22.75 -21.98 8.00
C ALA A 4 -21.30 -21.50 7.71
N SER A 5 -20.63 -20.99 8.72
CA SER A 5 -19.27 -20.51 8.61
C SER A 5 -18.38 -21.71 8.30
N ASP A 6 -17.85 -21.78 7.08
CA ASP A 6 -16.85 -22.76 6.71
C ASP A 6 -15.59 -22.48 7.56
N ALA A 7 -15.24 -23.45 8.42
CA ALA A 7 -14.08 -23.33 9.32
C ALA A 7 -12.74 -23.10 8.58
N SER A 8 -12.69 -23.40 7.29
CA SER A 8 -11.51 -23.20 6.43
C SER A 8 -11.41 -21.79 5.84
N ARG A 9 -12.50 -21.03 5.81
CA ARG A 9 -12.56 -19.74 5.15
C ARG A 9 -11.76 -18.68 5.90
N GLU A 10 -10.95 -17.93 5.18
CA GLU A 10 -10.17 -16.83 5.72
C GLU A 10 -10.86 -15.47 5.47
N TYR A 11 -10.87 -14.65 6.52
CA TYR A 11 -11.53 -13.35 6.52
C TYR A 11 -10.55 -12.24 6.85
N VAL A 12 -10.84 -11.05 6.33
CA VAL A 12 -10.20 -9.79 6.71
C VAL A 12 -11.27 -8.89 7.31
N ALA A 13 -11.07 -8.49 8.55
CA ALA A 13 -11.87 -7.46 9.21
C ALA A 13 -11.12 -6.13 9.16
N ARG A 14 -11.81 -5.07 8.76
CA ARG A 14 -11.21 -3.74 8.57
C ARG A 14 -12.05 -2.68 9.29
N ALA A 15 -11.41 -1.84 10.10
CA ALA A 15 -12.06 -0.63 10.60
C ALA A 15 -12.47 0.26 9.40
N ARG A 16 -13.64 0.90 9.50
CA ARG A 16 -14.18 1.76 8.42
C ARG A 16 -13.32 2.99 8.16
N ARG A 17 -12.52 3.40 9.13
CA ARG A 17 -11.55 4.50 9.03
C ARG A 17 -10.21 4.02 9.53
N GLY A 18 -9.13 4.51 8.94
CA GLY A 18 -7.78 4.14 9.31
C GLY A 18 -6.81 4.30 8.15
N ASN A 19 -5.54 4.03 8.41
CA ASN A 19 -4.48 4.06 7.40
C ASN A 19 -3.41 3.00 7.69
N SER A 20 -2.59 2.70 6.70
CA SER A 20 -1.38 1.87 6.81
C SER A 20 -1.65 0.50 7.46
N SER A 21 -2.77 -0.15 7.13
CA SER A 21 -3.22 -1.45 7.67
C SER A 21 -3.42 -1.48 9.19
N LYS A 22 -3.47 -0.34 9.85
CA LYS A 22 -3.81 -0.23 11.25
C LYS A 22 -5.22 -0.72 11.52
N GLY A 23 -5.98 -1.05 12.00
CA GLY A 23 -7.37 -1.48 12.03
C GLY A 23 -7.70 -2.64 11.06
N VAL A 24 -6.70 -3.44 10.66
CA VAL A 24 -6.90 -4.65 9.86
C VAL A 24 -6.54 -5.87 10.71
N ARG A 25 -7.43 -6.86 10.74
CA ARG A 25 -7.21 -8.14 11.42
C ARG A 25 -7.61 -9.28 10.49
N PHE A 26 -6.94 -10.42 10.68
CA PHE A 26 -7.20 -11.63 9.92
C PHE A 26 -7.77 -12.70 10.85
N SER A 27 -8.72 -13.46 10.34
CA SER A 27 -9.30 -14.60 11.09
C SER A 27 -9.59 -15.76 10.15
N ARG A 28 -9.66 -16.96 10.71
CA ARG A 28 -10.01 -18.18 10.00
C ARG A 28 -11.19 -18.86 10.69
N GLY A 29 -12.27 -19.03 9.93
CA GLY A 29 -13.54 -19.54 10.44
C GLY A 29 -14.37 -18.48 11.17
N GLY A 30 -15.67 -18.77 11.32
CA GLY A 30 -16.66 -17.82 11.85
C GLY A 30 -16.49 -17.50 13.33
N ASP A 31 -16.16 -18.50 14.16
CA ASP A 31 -16.01 -18.30 15.61
C ASP A 31 -14.79 -17.42 15.92
N ALA A 32 -13.69 -17.60 15.17
CA ALA A 32 -12.53 -16.75 15.30
C ALA A 32 -12.81 -15.32 14.76
N LEU A 33 -13.65 -15.21 13.71
CA LEU A 33 -14.07 -13.92 13.20
C LEU A 33 -14.87 -13.12 14.24
N ALA A 34 -15.83 -13.75 14.94
CA ALA A 34 -16.60 -13.07 15.98
C ALA A 34 -15.68 -12.51 17.08
N LYS A 35 -14.78 -13.31 17.61
CA LYS A 35 -13.78 -12.86 18.60
C LYS A 35 -12.89 -11.74 18.08
N THR A 36 -12.51 -11.81 16.79
CA THR A 36 -11.71 -10.77 16.14
C THR A 36 -12.47 -9.45 16.07
N LEU A 37 -13.75 -9.48 15.74
CA LEU A 37 -14.59 -8.27 15.66
C LEU A 37 -14.79 -7.63 17.04
N ASP A 38 -15.07 -8.43 18.06
CA ASP A 38 -15.21 -7.95 19.44
C ASP A 38 -13.90 -7.29 19.91
N GLY A 39 -12.78 -7.98 19.74
CA GLY A 39 -11.47 -7.40 20.08
C GLY A 39 -11.11 -6.14 19.29
N MET A 40 -11.55 -6.02 18.02
CA MET A 40 -11.34 -4.79 17.25
C MET A 40 -12.17 -3.63 17.79
N ILE A 41 -13.39 -3.88 18.23
CA ILE A 41 -14.25 -2.84 18.82
C ILE A 41 -13.59 -2.30 20.10
N GLU A 42 -13.06 -3.20 20.95
CA GLU A 42 -12.37 -2.83 22.18
C GLU A 42 -11.02 -2.14 21.91
N ASP A 43 -10.13 -2.77 21.13
CA ASP A 43 -8.75 -2.29 20.88
C ASP A 43 -8.70 -0.92 20.19
N PHE A 44 -9.69 -0.63 19.34
CA PHE A 44 -9.73 0.60 18.54
C PHE A 44 -10.84 1.56 18.98
N GLU A 45 -11.53 1.29 20.10
CA GLU A 45 -12.64 2.10 20.62
C GLU A 45 -13.68 2.41 19.53
N LEU A 46 -14.05 1.39 18.75
CA LEU A 46 -14.97 1.56 17.63
C LEU A 46 -16.42 1.64 18.14
N ASP A 47 -17.23 2.43 17.45
CA ASP A 47 -18.68 2.46 17.70
C ASP A 47 -19.31 1.09 17.35
N PRO A 48 -19.94 0.39 18.30
CA PRO A 48 -20.62 -0.89 18.04
C PRO A 48 -21.74 -0.78 16.99
N ALA A 49 -22.32 0.40 16.80
CA ALA A 49 -23.32 0.67 15.77
C ALA A 49 -22.70 0.78 14.37
N SER A 50 -21.37 0.91 14.28
CA SER A 50 -20.61 0.99 13.03
C SER A 50 -19.47 -0.06 13.00
N PRO A 51 -19.80 -1.36 12.99
CA PRO A 51 -18.83 -2.41 13.13
C PRO A 51 -17.82 -2.44 11.96
N PRO A 52 -16.67 -3.11 12.14
CA PRO A 52 -15.69 -3.32 11.06
C PRO A 52 -16.32 -3.97 9.82
N ILE A 53 -15.76 -3.64 8.65
CA ILE A 53 -16.13 -4.30 7.39
C ILE A 53 -15.46 -5.67 7.36
N VAL A 54 -16.23 -6.71 7.04
CA VAL A 54 -15.73 -8.08 6.87
C VAL A 54 -15.68 -8.42 5.39
N GLN A 55 -14.53 -8.88 4.94
CA GLN A 55 -14.29 -9.29 3.56
C GLN A 55 -13.66 -10.70 3.54
N GLU A 56 -13.83 -11.41 2.44
CA GLU A 56 -13.06 -12.61 2.17
C GLU A 56 -11.59 -12.24 1.96
N ARG A 57 -10.67 -13.01 2.56
CA ARG A 57 -9.24 -12.83 2.30
C ARG A 57 -8.90 -13.32 0.90
N VAL A 58 -8.36 -12.45 0.08
CA VAL A 58 -7.80 -12.80 -1.22
C VAL A 58 -6.29 -13.00 -1.07
N ALA A 59 -5.81 -14.20 -1.43
CA ALA A 59 -4.38 -14.49 -1.51
C ALA A 59 -3.77 -13.79 -2.72
N GLY A 60 -2.43 -13.67 -2.73
CA GLY A 60 -1.69 -13.17 -3.86
C GLY A 60 -0.97 -11.84 -3.61
N ASP A 61 -0.38 -11.32 -4.69
CA ASP A 61 0.49 -10.16 -4.66
C ASP A 61 -0.30 -8.85 -4.56
N GLY A 62 0.27 -7.86 -3.88
CA GLY A 62 -0.25 -6.49 -3.85
C GLY A 62 0.15 -5.73 -5.12
N TRP A 63 -0.81 -5.03 -5.72
CA TRP A 63 -0.61 -4.15 -6.86
C TRP A 63 -1.21 -2.79 -6.59
N GLY A 64 -0.70 -1.77 -7.28
CA GLY A 64 -1.24 -0.42 -7.25
C GLY A 64 -1.36 0.16 -8.66
N VAL A 65 -2.51 0.76 -8.96
CA VAL A 65 -2.72 1.59 -10.15
C VAL A 65 -2.91 3.02 -9.70
N SER A 66 -1.96 3.85 -10.02
CA SER A 66 -1.93 5.28 -9.65
C SER A 66 -2.37 6.12 -10.83
N CYS A 67 -3.26 7.07 -10.60
CA CYS A 67 -3.83 7.90 -11.64
C CYS A 67 -3.86 9.38 -11.23
N LEU A 68 -3.80 10.23 -12.23
CA LEU A 68 -4.16 11.65 -12.14
C LEU A 68 -5.32 11.92 -13.09
N TYR A 69 -6.39 12.46 -12.54
CA TYR A 69 -7.61 12.86 -13.26
C TYR A 69 -7.90 14.34 -13.08
N TRP A 70 -8.57 14.93 -14.04
CA TRP A 70 -9.04 16.31 -14.01
C TRP A 70 -10.49 16.37 -14.46
N HIS A 71 -11.42 16.46 -13.48
CA HIS A 71 -12.88 16.44 -13.71
C HIS A 71 -13.30 15.34 -14.68
N GLY A 72 -13.03 14.09 -14.33
CA GLY A 72 -13.34 12.92 -15.14
C GLY A 72 -12.38 12.64 -16.30
N GLN A 73 -11.50 13.57 -16.66
CA GLN A 73 -10.50 13.37 -17.74
C GLN A 73 -9.20 12.80 -17.18
N ARG A 74 -8.78 11.64 -17.66
CA ARG A 74 -7.51 11.03 -17.27
C ARG A 74 -6.33 11.79 -17.90
N ILE A 75 -5.35 12.15 -17.06
CA ILE A 75 -4.09 12.80 -17.47
C ILE A 75 -2.95 11.77 -17.50
N ALA A 76 -2.81 10.96 -16.44
CA ALA A 76 -1.70 10.03 -16.29
C ALA A 76 -2.13 8.76 -15.58
N SER A 77 -1.43 7.66 -15.85
CA SER A 77 -1.58 6.37 -15.18
C SER A 77 -0.22 5.71 -14.98
N PHE A 78 -0.09 4.96 -13.88
CA PHE A 78 1.12 4.22 -13.53
C PHE A 78 0.76 2.98 -12.72
N THR A 79 1.29 1.84 -13.10
CA THR A 79 1.03 0.56 -12.44
C THR A 79 2.30 0.00 -11.81
N HIS A 80 2.18 -0.60 -10.65
CA HIS A 80 3.30 -1.23 -9.96
C HIS A 80 2.87 -2.46 -9.18
N ARG A 81 3.81 -3.39 -8.99
CA ARG A 81 3.67 -4.58 -8.17
C ARG A 81 4.52 -4.46 -6.91
N ARG A 82 3.96 -4.89 -5.78
CA ARG A 82 4.68 -5.00 -4.51
C ARG A 82 5.42 -6.33 -4.45
N LEU A 83 6.74 -6.27 -4.37
CA LEU A 83 7.59 -7.47 -4.25
C LEU A 83 7.78 -7.87 -2.79
N GLN A 84 7.77 -6.88 -1.88
CA GLN A 84 7.93 -7.11 -0.45
C GLN A 84 7.13 -6.08 0.34
N GLU A 85 6.43 -6.54 1.36
CA GLU A 85 5.72 -5.69 2.32
C GLU A 85 6.46 -5.66 3.67
N LYS A 86 6.33 -4.57 4.42
CA LYS A 86 7.01 -4.36 5.71
C LYS A 86 6.63 -5.43 6.74
N VAL A 87 5.39 -5.88 6.71
CA VAL A 87 4.88 -6.98 7.53
C VAL A 87 4.15 -8.00 6.66
N ALA A 88 4.20 -9.27 7.06
CA ALA A 88 3.60 -10.37 6.29
C ALA A 88 2.06 -10.26 6.12
N THR A 89 1.42 -9.44 6.93
CA THR A 89 -0.04 -9.21 6.90
C THR A 89 -0.47 -8.07 6.00
N GLY A 90 0.46 -7.43 5.30
CA GLY A 90 0.18 -6.28 4.43
C GLY A 90 0.66 -4.94 5.01
N GLY A 91 0.41 -3.86 4.31
CA GLY A 91 0.80 -2.51 4.71
C GLY A 91 1.71 -1.85 3.69
N THR A 92 2.62 -1.00 4.17
CA THR A 92 3.55 -0.29 3.29
C THR A 92 4.56 -1.25 2.66
N SER A 93 4.73 -1.16 1.35
CA SER A 93 5.70 -1.95 0.60
C SER A 93 7.12 -1.43 0.83
N THR A 94 8.08 -2.32 1.04
CA THR A 94 9.51 -1.99 1.18
C THR A 94 10.30 -2.26 -0.10
N LEU A 95 9.76 -3.09 -1.00
CA LEU A 95 10.33 -3.36 -2.33
C LEU A 95 9.20 -3.46 -3.34
N ARG A 96 9.33 -2.81 -4.47
CA ARG A 96 8.32 -2.74 -5.52
C ARG A 96 8.94 -2.52 -6.88
N VAL A 97 8.21 -2.89 -7.92
CA VAL A 97 8.65 -2.79 -9.31
C VAL A 97 7.56 -2.12 -10.15
N SER A 98 7.96 -1.25 -11.07
CA SER A 98 7.07 -0.76 -12.13
C SER A 98 6.72 -1.91 -13.07
N ASP A 99 5.44 -2.13 -13.24
CA ASP A 99 4.93 -3.28 -14.00
C ASP A 99 3.63 -2.87 -14.69
N ALA A 100 3.12 -3.67 -15.61
CA ALA A 100 1.89 -3.43 -16.33
C ALA A 100 0.89 -4.56 -16.09
N HIS A 101 -0.38 -4.20 -15.92
CA HIS A 101 -1.47 -5.17 -15.82
C HIS A 101 -2.75 -4.60 -16.43
N ALA A 102 -2.97 -4.88 -17.71
CA ALA A 102 -4.05 -4.29 -18.51
C ALA A 102 -5.45 -4.43 -17.86
N GLY A 103 -5.75 -5.56 -17.23
CA GLY A 103 -7.04 -5.79 -16.57
C GLY A 103 -7.25 -4.88 -15.36
N MET A 104 -6.22 -4.71 -14.50
CA MET A 104 -6.32 -3.82 -13.35
C MET A 104 -6.39 -2.35 -13.75
N GLU A 105 -5.64 -1.97 -14.78
CA GLU A 105 -5.68 -0.62 -15.33
C GLU A 105 -7.06 -0.30 -15.89
N ALA A 106 -7.65 -1.22 -16.66
CA ALA A 106 -9.01 -1.06 -17.18
C ALA A 106 -10.04 -0.93 -16.06
N ASP A 107 -9.94 -1.74 -15.00
CA ASP A 107 -10.86 -1.67 -13.86
C ASP A 107 -10.69 -0.37 -13.07
N ALA A 108 -9.44 0.08 -12.85
CA ALA A 108 -9.14 1.34 -12.19
C ALA A 108 -9.69 2.52 -12.98
N HIS A 109 -9.48 2.54 -14.30
CA HIS A 109 -9.98 3.61 -15.15
C HIS A 109 -11.52 3.61 -15.17
N ARG A 110 -12.17 2.47 -15.37
CA ARG A 110 -13.64 2.36 -15.35
C ARG A 110 -14.24 2.87 -14.04
N LEU A 111 -13.61 2.58 -12.89
CA LEU A 111 -14.09 3.07 -11.60
C LEU A 111 -13.93 4.59 -11.48
N LEU A 112 -12.75 5.14 -11.85
CA LEU A 112 -12.48 6.56 -11.73
C LEU A 112 -13.27 7.39 -12.75
N ASP A 113 -13.50 6.86 -13.96
CA ASP A 113 -14.37 7.46 -14.99
C ASP A 113 -15.83 7.54 -14.49
N ALA A 114 -16.35 6.45 -13.91
CA ALA A 114 -17.72 6.40 -13.36
C ALA A 114 -17.93 7.35 -12.16
N LEU A 115 -16.85 7.69 -11.43
CA LEU A 115 -16.87 8.64 -10.32
C LEU A 115 -16.60 10.08 -10.76
N GLU A 116 -16.39 10.33 -12.06
CA GLU A 116 -15.96 11.64 -12.59
C GLU A 116 -14.77 12.21 -11.76
N TRP A 117 -13.80 11.34 -11.46
CA TRP A 117 -12.76 11.60 -10.48
C TRP A 117 -11.99 12.89 -10.78
N HIS A 118 -11.58 13.58 -9.71
CA HIS A 118 -10.71 14.74 -9.80
C HIS A 118 -9.53 14.61 -8.83
N GLY A 119 -8.32 14.85 -9.32
CA GLY A 119 -7.09 14.80 -8.55
C GLY A 119 -6.39 13.44 -8.62
N LEU A 120 -5.55 13.19 -7.63
CA LEU A 120 -4.76 11.97 -7.50
C LEU A 120 -5.56 10.83 -6.90
N ALA A 121 -5.32 9.63 -7.38
CA ALA A 121 -5.81 8.38 -6.79
C ALA A 121 -4.79 7.27 -6.97
N MET A 122 -4.63 6.41 -5.95
CA MET A 122 -3.94 5.13 -6.09
C MET A 122 -4.90 4.03 -5.66
N LEU A 123 -5.26 3.16 -6.61
CA LEU A 123 -6.14 2.02 -6.39
C LEU A 123 -5.29 0.81 -6.03
N GLU A 124 -5.64 0.14 -4.95
CA GLU A 124 -4.98 -1.08 -4.51
C GLU A 124 -5.73 -2.31 -4.97
N PHE A 125 -4.97 -3.30 -5.44
CA PHE A 125 -5.48 -4.60 -5.87
C PHE A 125 -4.70 -5.73 -5.22
N LYS A 126 -5.35 -6.88 -5.10
CA LYS A 126 -4.71 -8.17 -4.89
C LYS A 126 -4.82 -8.99 -6.17
N HIS A 127 -3.72 -9.63 -6.57
CA HIS A 127 -3.66 -10.50 -7.73
C HIS A 127 -3.23 -11.91 -7.32
N ASP A 128 -4.07 -12.87 -7.62
CA ASP A 128 -3.76 -14.28 -7.45
C ASP A 128 -3.13 -14.82 -8.75
N PRO A 129 -1.82 -15.08 -8.77
CA PRO A 129 -1.15 -15.55 -9.99
C PRO A 129 -1.57 -16.97 -10.40
N ALA A 130 -2.12 -17.76 -9.48
CA ALA A 130 -2.55 -19.12 -9.77
C ALA A 130 -3.85 -19.16 -10.60
N THR A 131 -4.75 -18.20 -10.35
CA THR A 131 -6.05 -18.12 -11.04
C THR A 131 -6.13 -16.98 -12.06
N GLY A 132 -5.17 -16.06 -12.05
CA GLY A 132 -5.20 -14.82 -12.83
C GLY A 132 -6.23 -13.80 -12.34
N ARG A 133 -6.94 -14.10 -11.25
CA ARG A 133 -7.96 -13.21 -10.67
C ARG A 133 -7.31 -12.03 -9.98
N HIS A 134 -7.81 -10.83 -10.26
CA HIS A 134 -7.47 -9.65 -9.47
C HIS A 134 -8.72 -9.08 -8.79
N VAL A 135 -8.53 -8.48 -7.62
CA VAL A 135 -9.61 -7.94 -6.79
C VAL A 135 -9.22 -6.56 -6.30
N PHE A 136 -10.11 -5.60 -6.52
CA PHE A 136 -9.99 -4.25 -5.99
C PHE A 136 -10.14 -4.25 -4.46
N ILE A 137 -9.30 -3.47 -3.76
CA ILE A 137 -9.26 -3.38 -2.31
C ILE A 137 -9.72 -2.00 -1.82
N GLU A 138 -9.06 -0.92 -2.28
CA GLU A 138 -9.37 0.44 -1.84
C GLU A 138 -8.84 1.50 -2.79
N VAL A 139 -9.35 2.72 -2.65
CA VAL A 139 -8.79 3.93 -3.28
C VAL A 139 -8.11 4.78 -2.23
N ASN A 140 -6.88 5.20 -2.50
CA ASN A 140 -6.15 6.18 -1.72
C ASN A 140 -6.19 7.53 -2.45
N PRO A 141 -7.04 8.50 -2.04
CA PRO A 141 -7.21 9.80 -2.73
C PRO A 141 -6.14 10.82 -2.29
N ARG A 142 -4.89 10.45 -2.35
CA ARG A 142 -3.74 11.22 -1.88
C ARG A 142 -2.46 10.72 -2.53
N LEU A 143 -1.37 11.49 -2.38
CA LEU A 143 -0.03 10.96 -2.65
C LEU A 143 0.22 9.70 -1.80
N TRP A 144 0.83 8.72 -2.39
CA TRP A 144 1.09 7.40 -1.79
C TRP A 144 2.57 7.23 -1.43
N GLY A 145 2.85 6.34 -0.49
CA GLY A 145 4.21 6.13 0.01
C GLY A 145 5.21 5.57 -1.02
N SER A 146 4.73 4.97 -2.12
CA SER A 146 5.58 4.46 -3.21
C SER A 146 5.73 5.44 -4.39
N ILE A 147 5.54 6.73 -4.18
CA ILE A 147 5.60 7.73 -5.25
C ILE A 147 6.98 7.82 -5.90
N ASP A 148 8.04 7.57 -5.14
CA ASP A 148 9.41 7.58 -5.66
C ASP A 148 9.60 6.59 -6.82
N LEU A 149 8.95 5.43 -6.76
CA LEU A 149 8.98 4.49 -7.88
C LEU A 149 8.41 5.09 -9.16
N SER A 150 7.30 5.83 -9.08
CA SER A 150 6.72 6.47 -10.27
C SER A 150 7.64 7.54 -10.85
N LEU A 151 8.28 8.33 -9.97
CA LEU A 151 9.27 9.32 -10.38
C LEU A 151 10.46 8.66 -11.08
N SER A 152 11.01 7.62 -10.45
CA SER A 152 12.13 6.85 -10.99
C SER A 152 11.79 6.13 -12.29
N ALA A 153 10.54 5.71 -12.47
CA ALA A 153 10.04 5.12 -13.71
C ALA A 153 9.71 6.16 -14.79
N GLY A 154 9.77 7.47 -14.48
CA GLY A 154 9.56 8.55 -15.44
C GLY A 154 8.18 9.23 -15.36
N VAL A 155 7.33 8.87 -14.41
CA VAL A 155 6.01 9.50 -14.22
C VAL A 155 6.02 10.42 -13.01
N ASN A 156 6.13 11.71 -13.23
CA ASN A 156 6.18 12.73 -12.19
C ASN A 156 4.76 13.28 -11.89
N PHE A 157 4.00 12.57 -11.04
CA PHE A 157 2.64 12.97 -10.65
C PHE A 157 2.57 14.35 -9.97
N PRO A 158 3.47 14.74 -9.04
CA PRO A 158 3.48 16.09 -8.48
C PRO A 158 3.61 17.18 -9.55
N TRP A 159 4.52 17.00 -10.51
CA TRP A 159 4.70 17.95 -11.60
C TRP A 159 3.49 18.01 -12.53
N LEU A 160 2.93 16.86 -12.89
CA LEU A 160 1.74 16.81 -13.74
C LEU A 160 0.53 17.47 -13.04
N LEU A 161 0.38 17.27 -11.73
CA LEU A 161 -0.66 17.93 -10.95
C LEU A 161 -0.46 19.46 -10.92
N TYR A 162 0.78 19.92 -10.73
CA TYR A 162 1.11 21.33 -10.78
C TYR A 162 0.78 21.93 -12.16
N LEU A 163 1.15 21.26 -13.24
CA LEU A 163 0.84 21.69 -14.60
C LEU A 163 -0.67 21.74 -14.84
N ALA A 164 -1.42 20.74 -14.39
CA ALA A 164 -2.87 20.71 -14.55
C ALA A 164 -3.54 21.91 -13.87
N HIS A 165 -3.07 22.30 -12.68
CA HIS A 165 -3.58 23.47 -11.97
C HIS A 165 -3.16 24.82 -12.57
N THR A 166 -1.92 24.92 -13.06
CA THR A 166 -1.36 26.22 -13.48
C THR A 166 -1.45 26.50 -14.97
N ARG A 167 -1.47 25.44 -15.79
CA ARG A 167 -1.42 25.50 -17.24
C ARG A 167 -2.58 24.77 -17.93
N GLY A 168 -3.38 24.06 -17.16
CA GLY A 168 -4.52 23.27 -17.64
C GLY A 168 -4.20 21.81 -17.93
N PRO A 169 -5.25 20.96 -17.97
CA PRO A 169 -5.11 19.51 -18.10
C PRO A 169 -4.49 19.07 -19.43
N ALA A 170 -4.75 19.76 -20.52
CA ALA A 170 -4.18 19.44 -21.83
C ALA A 170 -2.64 19.58 -21.84
N VAL A 171 -2.11 20.62 -21.16
CA VAL A 171 -0.65 20.80 -21.02
C VAL A 171 -0.06 19.70 -20.17
N ALA A 172 -0.70 19.36 -19.03
CA ALA A 172 -0.25 18.28 -18.18
C ALA A 172 -0.23 16.94 -18.94
N GLN A 173 -1.27 16.64 -19.70
CA GLN A 173 -1.36 15.42 -20.49
C GLN A 173 -0.28 15.35 -21.59
N ALA A 174 0.05 16.46 -22.22
CA ALA A 174 1.14 16.53 -23.20
C ALA A 174 2.54 16.30 -22.60
N HIS A 175 2.69 16.50 -21.29
CA HIS A 175 3.93 16.21 -20.55
C HIS A 175 3.97 14.79 -19.96
N PHE A 176 2.87 14.08 -19.99
CA PHE A 176 2.85 12.68 -19.54
C PHE A 176 3.63 11.79 -20.52
N GLN A 177 4.49 10.93 -19.96
CA GLN A 177 5.18 9.87 -20.70
C GLN A 177 4.86 8.53 -20.04
N PRO A 178 4.68 7.44 -20.81
CA PRO A 178 4.52 6.10 -20.27
C PRO A 178 5.70 5.71 -19.39
N ALA A 179 5.41 5.02 -18.31
CA ALA A 179 6.43 4.57 -17.38
C ALA A 179 7.38 3.54 -18.00
N ARG A 180 8.65 3.61 -17.62
CA ARG A 180 9.59 2.51 -17.85
C ARG A 180 9.18 1.33 -17.00
N GLN A 181 9.13 0.15 -17.60
CA GLN A 181 8.81 -1.11 -16.91
C GLN A 181 10.08 -1.71 -16.30
N GLY A 182 9.91 -2.50 -15.23
CA GLY A 182 11.00 -3.21 -14.57
C GLY A 182 11.87 -2.36 -13.64
N VAL A 183 11.55 -1.07 -13.46
CA VAL A 183 12.27 -0.20 -12.50
C VAL A 183 11.92 -0.64 -11.08
N VAL A 184 12.95 -0.88 -10.25
CA VAL A 184 12.80 -1.34 -8.87
C VAL A 184 13.13 -0.23 -7.89
N ALA A 185 12.23 0.03 -6.95
CA ALA A 185 12.47 0.97 -5.84
C ALA A 185 12.40 0.25 -4.48
N ARG A 186 13.28 0.65 -3.58
CA ARG A 186 13.41 0.12 -2.22
C ARG A 186 13.29 1.24 -1.18
N TRP A 187 12.47 1.00 -0.16
CA TRP A 187 12.50 1.79 1.07
C TRP A 187 13.47 1.13 2.05
N LEU A 188 14.69 1.68 2.12
CA LEU A 188 15.82 1.04 2.81
C LEU A 188 15.56 0.89 4.31
N LEU A 189 15.17 1.96 5.01
CA LEU A 189 14.89 1.91 6.44
C LEU A 189 13.71 0.98 6.78
N GLY A 190 12.67 0.98 5.94
CA GLY A 190 11.55 0.05 6.08
C GLY A 190 11.98 -1.41 5.95
N ASP A 191 12.89 -1.71 5.03
CA ASP A 191 13.47 -3.05 4.87
C ASP A 191 14.34 -3.44 6.08
N MET A 192 15.12 -2.52 6.62
CA MET A 192 15.91 -2.75 7.86
C MET A 192 14.99 -3.05 9.05
N ILE A 193 13.92 -2.28 9.24
CA ILE A 193 12.95 -2.53 10.32
C ILE A 193 12.30 -3.90 10.17
N ARG A 194 11.92 -4.29 8.96
CA ARG A 194 11.37 -5.62 8.66
C ARG A 194 12.35 -6.73 9.03
N ARG A 195 13.63 -6.59 8.68
CA ARG A 195 14.69 -7.55 9.02
C ARG A 195 14.88 -7.71 10.52
N LEU A 196 14.85 -6.58 11.24
CA LEU A 196 14.92 -6.60 12.69
C LEU A 196 13.72 -7.34 13.31
N ASP A 197 12.50 -7.15 12.79
CA ASP A 197 11.32 -7.89 13.24
C ASP A 197 11.44 -9.40 12.96
N LEU A 198 11.93 -9.78 11.78
CA LEU A 198 12.19 -11.18 11.42
C LEU A 198 13.23 -11.83 12.36
N ALA A 199 14.32 -11.12 12.66
CA ALA A 199 15.35 -11.60 13.58
C ALA A 199 14.76 -11.81 15.00
N ARG A 200 13.95 -10.88 15.48
CA ARG A 200 13.25 -11.01 16.79
C ARG A 200 12.31 -12.20 16.85
N ARG A 201 11.73 -12.60 15.72
CA ARG A 201 10.89 -13.80 15.60
C ARG A 201 11.69 -15.08 15.37
N GLY A 202 13.03 -15.05 15.49
CA GLY A 202 13.89 -16.20 15.28
C GLY A 202 14.13 -16.61 13.83
N GLN A 203 13.66 -15.81 12.87
CA GLN A 203 13.80 -16.07 11.45
C GLN A 203 15.12 -15.50 10.89
N PHE A 204 16.24 -15.87 11.51
CA PHE A 204 17.56 -15.28 11.23
C PHE A 204 18.03 -15.47 9.79
N ARG A 205 17.77 -16.64 9.19
CA ARG A 205 18.12 -16.89 7.77
C ARG A 205 17.47 -15.87 6.85
N THR A 206 16.16 -15.65 7.00
CA THR A 206 15.39 -14.69 6.21
C THR A 206 15.79 -13.24 6.53
N ALA A 207 16.15 -12.95 7.78
CA ALA A 207 16.59 -11.63 8.20
C ALA A 207 17.94 -11.24 7.59
N LEU A 208 18.87 -12.20 7.44
CA LEU A 208 20.23 -11.98 6.95
C LEU A 208 20.33 -12.03 5.41
N THR A 209 19.44 -12.76 4.76
CA THR A 209 19.38 -12.71 3.29
C THR A 209 18.79 -11.37 2.84
N PHE A 210 19.58 -10.59 2.09
CA PHE A 210 19.01 -9.59 1.17
C PHE A 210 18.22 -10.41 0.16
N ALA A 211 17.02 -10.69 0.54
CA ALA A 211 16.27 -11.89 0.21
C ALA A 211 15.98 -12.09 -1.26
N ASP A 212 16.55 -11.35 -2.11
CA ASP A 212 15.88 -11.42 -3.38
C ASP A 212 16.84 -11.30 -4.54
N GLY A 213 18.14 -11.03 -4.27
CA GLY A 213 19.07 -10.73 -5.36
C GLY A 213 18.55 -9.60 -6.27
N VAL A 214 17.45 -8.95 -5.87
CA VAL A 214 16.81 -7.90 -6.65
C VAL A 214 17.58 -6.61 -6.43
N HIS A 215 18.27 -6.19 -7.47
CA HIS A 215 18.91 -4.86 -7.49
C HIS A 215 17.84 -3.78 -7.48
N ALA A 216 18.01 -2.76 -6.60
CA ALA A 216 17.14 -1.59 -6.60
C ALA A 216 17.76 -0.50 -7.46
N ASP A 217 16.98 0.04 -8.39
CA ASP A 217 17.38 1.17 -9.26
C ASP A 217 17.29 2.50 -8.50
N SER A 218 16.42 2.57 -7.47
CA SER A 218 16.27 3.74 -6.63
C SER A 218 15.95 3.37 -5.18
N PHE A 219 16.22 4.32 -4.28
CA PHE A 219 15.86 4.25 -2.87
C PHE A 219 14.98 5.42 -2.51
N ASP A 220 13.91 5.19 -1.73
CA ASP A 220 12.98 6.25 -1.33
C ASP A 220 13.63 7.26 -0.37
N ASP A 221 14.44 6.74 0.55
CA ASP A 221 14.98 7.41 1.73
C ASP A 221 16.51 7.59 1.70
N ALA A 222 17.20 6.98 0.75
CA ALA A 222 18.65 7.07 0.61
C ALA A 222 19.01 7.73 -0.75
N LYS A 223 19.07 9.06 -0.74
CA LYS A 223 19.41 9.87 -1.90
C LYS A 223 20.79 10.49 -1.72
N TRP A 224 21.62 10.46 -2.75
CA TRP A 224 22.95 11.07 -2.72
C TRP A 224 22.91 12.58 -2.64
N ASP A 225 21.90 13.20 -3.23
CA ASP A 225 21.64 14.64 -3.25
C ASP A 225 20.92 15.14 -1.99
N ASP A 226 20.29 14.26 -1.21
CA ASP A 226 19.66 14.58 0.09
C ASP A 226 19.84 13.45 1.12
N PRO A 227 21.03 13.28 1.69
CA PRO A 227 21.29 12.25 2.68
C PRO A 227 20.58 12.49 4.02
N LEU A 228 20.11 13.73 4.28
CA LEU A 228 19.45 14.07 5.55
C LEU A 228 18.08 13.40 5.69
N VAL A 229 17.43 12.99 4.59
CA VAL A 229 16.18 12.24 4.62
C VAL A 229 16.33 10.95 5.43
N LEU A 230 17.36 10.15 5.13
CA LEU A 230 17.63 8.89 5.83
C LEU A 230 17.92 9.10 7.32
N PHE A 231 18.72 10.12 7.67
CA PHE A 231 19.00 10.45 9.05
C PHE A 231 17.77 10.97 9.79
N GLY A 232 16.98 11.82 9.18
CA GLY A 232 15.73 12.36 9.75
C GLY A 232 14.70 11.27 10.00
N GLU A 233 14.55 10.35 9.06
CA GLU A 233 13.65 9.22 9.20
C GLU A 233 14.14 8.24 10.28
N GLY A 234 15.43 7.93 10.31
CA GLY A 234 16.05 7.11 11.36
C GLY A 234 15.86 7.70 12.74
N PHE A 235 16.08 9.01 12.91
CA PHE A 235 15.83 9.71 14.16
C PHE A 235 14.35 9.68 14.58
N TYR A 236 13.43 9.86 13.63
CA TYR A 236 12.00 9.75 13.90
C TYR A 236 11.61 8.37 14.46
N TYR A 237 12.08 7.29 13.84
CA TYR A 237 11.78 5.93 14.32
C TYR A 237 12.45 5.62 15.66
N LEU A 238 13.67 6.11 15.89
CA LEU A 238 14.34 5.99 17.17
C LEU A 238 13.57 6.73 18.28
N ALA A 239 13.22 8.00 18.06
CA ALA A 239 12.46 8.80 19.01
C ALA A 239 11.08 8.19 19.29
N LYS A 240 10.41 7.64 18.26
CA LYS A 240 9.16 6.92 18.41
C LYS A 240 9.34 5.67 19.27
N GLY A 241 10.36 4.84 18.99
CA GLY A 241 10.65 3.63 19.76
C GLY A 241 10.93 3.93 21.24
N LEU A 242 11.64 5.01 21.54
CA LEU A 242 11.90 5.45 22.92
C LEU A 242 10.62 5.94 23.63
N ARG A 243 9.71 6.60 22.92
CA ARG A 243 8.46 7.12 23.50
C ARG A 243 7.41 6.04 23.71
N THR A 244 7.28 5.11 22.77
CA THR A 244 6.22 4.11 22.80
C THR A 244 6.69 2.77 23.38
N HIS A 245 7.99 2.62 23.70
CA HIS A 245 8.63 1.37 24.10
C HIS A 245 8.35 0.22 23.13
N SER A 246 7.97 0.56 21.90
CA SER A 246 7.65 -0.39 20.85
C SER A 246 8.12 0.11 19.50
N MET A 247 8.74 -0.79 18.76
CA MET A 247 9.05 -0.62 17.35
C MET A 247 8.04 -1.33 16.45
N ASN A 248 6.91 -1.79 17.02
CA ASN A 248 5.87 -2.47 16.26
C ASN A 248 5.22 -1.47 15.28
N PRO A 249 5.35 -1.68 13.96
CA PRO A 249 4.76 -0.79 12.97
C PRO A 249 3.22 -0.81 12.96
N LEU A 250 2.61 -1.80 13.64
CA LEU A 250 1.15 -1.97 13.72
C LEU A 250 0.54 -1.36 14.98
N GLU A 251 1.37 -0.76 15.86
CA GLU A 251 0.83 -0.19 17.10
C GLU A 251 -0.06 1.00 16.89
N ALA A 252 -1.08 1.00 17.72
CA ALA A 252 -2.15 1.93 17.83
C ALA A 252 -1.68 3.39 17.70
N GLY A 253 -2.16 4.04 16.73
CA GLY A 253 -2.07 5.46 16.54
C GLY A 253 -3.06 5.80 15.44
N MET A 254 -4.23 6.28 15.85
CA MET A 254 -5.29 6.82 15.02
C MET A 254 -5.98 5.83 14.05
N VAL A 255 -6.82 4.99 14.60
CA VAL A 255 -8.12 4.68 14.02
C VAL A 255 -9.10 5.66 14.67
N ARG A 256 -9.21 6.88 14.19
CA ARG A 256 -10.24 7.83 14.58
C ARG A 256 -11.02 8.26 13.35
#